data_b1ef2cc1c3d3b6870381f3cd7044dcaa
#
_entry.id   b1ef2cc1c3d3b6870381f3cd7044dcaa
#
_cell.length_a   1.000
_cell.length_b   1.000
_cell.length_c   1.000
_cell.angle_alpha   90.00
_cell.angle_beta   90.00
_cell.angle_gamma   90.00
#
_symmetry.space_group_name_H-M   'P 1'
#
loop_
_entity.id
_entity.type
_entity.pdbx_description
1 polymer ?
#
loop_
_entity_poly.entity_id
_entity_poly.type
_entity_poly.pdbx_seq_one_letter_code
_entity_poly.pdbx_strand_id
1 'polypeptide(L)'
;MNLAKKMFNAEFADVRPISGVVANLMMYTAAMDVGDRMMALSIAHGGHISHARANLGGTAGQIRGHKVQNWVFDDEEFNIDVDASIDKIRGLQEKGDEIKFLLFGGSVFPFPHPVKEFREIADEYGMIIGYDSAHVSGLIGAGRFQDPLREGADIMTLSTHKTLPGPQHGCVLAKEEYADAIKRAAFPGMMSNHHLHNVAGFAVALAEMLEFGKDYTAQILKNAKALAQSLHERGFHLIGEHKGFTESHTILVDITETPLKDGSKVEETLEDANIIINRNLLPWDKKRGRDYRTPGGIRLGTSETTRLGMKESEMDAIAEFITRVVMKEEDVKKVAADVAEFKKDYQKVHYAYDNETKAYAHLRFM
;
A
#
# COMPACT_ATOMS: atom_id res chain seq x y z
N MET A 1 4.97 -17.57 -12.28
CA MET A 1 4.72 -18.30 -11.02
C MET A 1 6.02 -18.63 -10.27
N ASN A 2 6.99 -19.34 -10.85
CA ASN A 2 8.21 -19.76 -10.12
C ASN A 2 9.02 -18.60 -9.55
N LEU A 3 9.16 -17.48 -10.29
CA LEU A 3 9.85 -16.28 -9.78
C LEU A 3 9.11 -15.65 -8.59
N ALA A 4 7.78 -15.58 -8.64
CA ALA A 4 6.98 -15.09 -7.52
C ALA A 4 7.11 -16.00 -6.30
N LYS A 5 6.99 -17.32 -6.48
CA LYS A 5 7.24 -18.31 -5.40
C LYS A 5 8.64 -18.14 -4.80
N LYS A 6 9.66 -17.95 -5.65
CA LYS A 6 11.04 -17.76 -5.19
C LYS A 6 11.23 -16.47 -4.41
N MET A 7 10.68 -15.35 -4.93
CA MET A 7 10.85 -14.02 -4.32
C MET A 7 10.19 -13.94 -2.93
N PHE A 8 9.00 -14.50 -2.79
CA PHE A 8 8.21 -14.43 -1.56
C PHE A 8 8.29 -15.70 -0.70
N ASN A 9 9.08 -16.68 -1.12
CA ASN A 9 9.15 -18.00 -0.48
C ASN A 9 7.75 -18.59 -0.23
N ALA A 10 6.87 -18.52 -1.22
CA ALA A 10 5.49 -18.97 -1.15
C ALA A 10 5.34 -20.40 -1.70
N GLU A 11 4.42 -21.17 -1.13
CA GLU A 11 4.14 -22.54 -1.58
C GLU A 11 3.38 -22.54 -2.90
N PHE A 12 2.43 -21.61 -3.05
CA PHE A 12 1.60 -21.44 -4.23
C PHE A 12 1.64 -20.00 -4.75
N ALA A 13 1.49 -19.81 -6.06
CA ALA A 13 1.35 -18.48 -6.70
C ALA A 13 0.40 -18.55 -7.90
N ASP A 14 -0.51 -17.59 -8.01
CA ASP A 14 -1.34 -17.36 -9.20
C ASP A 14 -1.09 -15.95 -9.74
N VAL A 15 -0.63 -15.87 -10.98
CA VAL A 15 -0.24 -14.62 -11.65
C VAL A 15 -1.29 -14.14 -12.67
N ARG A 16 -2.50 -14.67 -12.62
CA ARG A 16 -3.57 -14.32 -13.55
C ARG A 16 -4.37 -13.07 -13.19
N PRO A 17 -4.49 -12.63 -11.91
CA PRO A 17 -5.26 -11.44 -11.59
C PRO A 17 -4.80 -10.22 -12.38
N ILE A 18 -5.75 -9.53 -13.02
CA ILE A 18 -5.45 -8.37 -13.87
C ILE A 18 -5.23 -7.07 -13.06
N SER A 19 -5.46 -7.11 -11.76
CA SER A 19 -5.22 -6.01 -10.81
C SER A 19 -5.16 -6.52 -9.38
N GLY A 20 -4.70 -5.68 -8.44
CA GLY A 20 -4.74 -5.98 -7.01
C GLY A 20 -6.16 -6.19 -6.49
N VAL A 21 -7.15 -5.45 -6.98
CA VAL A 21 -8.57 -5.64 -6.60
C VAL A 21 -9.08 -7.02 -7.04
N VAL A 22 -8.74 -7.47 -8.24
CA VAL A 22 -9.10 -8.82 -8.71
C VAL A 22 -8.37 -9.89 -7.89
N ALA A 23 -7.12 -9.66 -7.48
CA ALA A 23 -6.42 -10.54 -6.55
C ALA A 23 -7.15 -10.64 -5.20
N ASN A 24 -7.62 -9.50 -4.65
CA ASN A 24 -8.43 -9.49 -3.43
C ASN A 24 -9.76 -10.24 -3.60
N LEU A 25 -10.45 -10.04 -4.72
CA LEU A 25 -11.66 -10.80 -5.05
C LEU A 25 -11.42 -12.31 -5.12
N MET A 26 -10.28 -12.73 -5.70
CA MET A 26 -9.88 -14.15 -5.73
C MET A 26 -9.63 -14.67 -4.31
N MET A 27 -8.93 -13.92 -3.47
CA MET A 27 -8.69 -14.26 -2.07
C MET A 27 -10.00 -14.43 -1.31
N TYR A 28 -10.91 -13.47 -1.40
CA TYR A 28 -12.23 -13.56 -0.76
C TYR A 28 -13.04 -14.76 -1.24
N THR A 29 -13.02 -15.02 -2.56
CA THR A 29 -13.75 -16.14 -3.15
C THR A 29 -13.19 -17.50 -2.74
N ALA A 30 -11.86 -17.57 -2.54
CA ALA A 30 -11.20 -18.79 -2.11
C ALA A 30 -11.36 -19.08 -0.61
N ALA A 31 -11.56 -18.04 0.20
CA ALA A 31 -11.50 -18.11 1.66
C ALA A 31 -12.87 -18.00 2.36
N MET A 32 -13.90 -17.48 1.67
CA MET A 32 -15.18 -17.15 2.32
C MET A 32 -16.37 -17.41 1.40
N ASP A 33 -17.51 -17.74 2.01
CA ASP A 33 -18.83 -17.74 1.36
C ASP A 33 -19.47 -16.35 1.37
N VAL A 34 -20.43 -16.14 0.47
CA VAL A 34 -21.19 -14.88 0.41
C VAL A 34 -21.94 -14.66 1.71
N GLY A 35 -21.80 -13.49 2.31
CA GLY A 35 -22.44 -13.13 3.58
C GLY A 35 -21.59 -13.37 4.82
N ASP A 36 -20.46 -14.06 4.70
CA ASP A 36 -19.51 -14.22 5.79
C ASP A 36 -18.98 -12.89 6.33
N ARG A 37 -18.58 -12.91 7.59
CA ARG A 37 -17.98 -11.74 8.24
C ARG A 37 -16.47 -11.77 8.16
N MET A 38 -15.89 -10.58 8.03
CA MET A 38 -14.44 -10.38 8.04
C MET A 38 -14.04 -9.17 8.87
N MET A 39 -12.84 -9.19 9.41
CA MET A 39 -12.16 -8.03 9.95
C MET A 39 -11.32 -7.36 8.87
N ALA A 40 -11.34 -6.03 8.81
CA ALA A 40 -10.48 -5.24 7.91
C ALA A 40 -10.26 -3.82 8.46
N LEU A 41 -9.23 -3.13 7.99
CA LEU A 41 -9.02 -1.72 8.33
C LEU A 41 -10.13 -0.82 7.75
N SER A 42 -10.47 0.24 8.48
CA SER A 42 -11.27 1.32 7.91
C SER A 42 -10.41 2.16 6.93
N ILE A 43 -11.05 2.91 6.06
CA ILE A 43 -10.33 3.78 5.08
C ILE A 43 -9.43 4.81 5.82
N ALA A 44 -9.94 5.42 6.89
CA ALA A 44 -9.18 6.39 7.68
C ALA A 44 -7.99 5.78 8.43
N HIS A 45 -8.03 4.48 8.69
CA HIS A 45 -6.97 3.70 9.34
C HIS A 45 -6.08 2.96 8.32
N GLY A 46 -6.06 3.42 7.08
CA GLY A 46 -5.18 2.88 6.02
C GLY A 46 -5.76 1.74 5.19
N GLY A 47 -7.02 1.35 5.41
CA GLY A 47 -7.69 0.32 4.60
C GLY A 47 -7.90 0.76 3.15
N HIS A 48 -7.94 -0.20 2.24
CA HIS A 48 -8.27 0.04 0.84
C HIS A 48 -9.78 -0.10 0.59
N ILE A 49 -10.31 0.61 -0.42
CA ILE A 49 -11.75 0.53 -0.78
C ILE A 49 -12.20 -0.90 -1.10
N SER A 50 -11.32 -1.77 -1.59
CA SER A 50 -11.65 -3.18 -1.83
C SER A 50 -11.94 -3.98 -0.56
N HIS A 51 -11.56 -3.49 0.61
CA HIS A 51 -11.82 -4.10 1.91
C HIS A 51 -13.10 -3.56 2.58
N ALA A 52 -13.66 -2.48 2.04
CA ALA A 52 -14.66 -1.69 2.73
C ALA A 52 -16.07 -2.29 2.70
N ARG A 53 -16.91 -1.76 3.60
CA ARG A 53 -18.33 -2.10 3.74
C ARG A 53 -19.13 -1.71 2.50
N ALA A 54 -20.29 -2.35 2.31
CA ALA A 54 -21.20 -2.11 1.20
C ALA A 54 -21.67 -0.64 1.11
N ASN A 55 -21.96 0.00 2.24
CA ASN A 55 -22.42 1.39 2.28
C ASN A 55 -21.35 2.43 1.84
N LEU A 56 -20.09 2.00 1.71
CA LEU A 56 -19.00 2.80 1.15
C LEU A 56 -18.70 2.43 -0.32
N GLY A 57 -19.50 1.54 -0.94
CA GLY A 57 -19.22 1.00 -2.27
C GLY A 57 -18.04 0.03 -2.28
N GLY A 58 -17.61 -0.49 -1.11
CA GLY A 58 -16.44 -1.34 -0.96
C GLY A 58 -16.60 -2.69 -1.64
N THR A 59 -15.55 -3.18 -2.28
CA THR A 59 -15.58 -4.43 -3.05
C THR A 59 -15.97 -5.64 -2.19
N ALA A 60 -15.40 -5.77 -1.00
CA ALA A 60 -15.74 -6.85 -0.06
C ALA A 60 -17.25 -6.83 0.29
N GLY A 61 -17.77 -5.67 0.67
CA GLY A 61 -19.17 -5.52 1.07
C GLY A 61 -20.12 -5.47 -0.11
N GLN A 62 -19.91 -4.58 -1.10
CA GLN A 62 -20.85 -4.32 -2.18
C GLN A 62 -20.85 -5.43 -3.24
N ILE A 63 -19.68 -5.94 -3.61
CA ILE A 63 -19.56 -6.92 -4.70
C ILE A 63 -19.66 -8.35 -4.16
N ARG A 64 -19.01 -8.65 -3.01
CA ARG A 64 -18.98 -10.00 -2.43
C ARG A 64 -20.05 -10.23 -1.36
N GLY A 65 -20.72 -9.17 -0.89
CA GLY A 65 -21.74 -9.27 0.15
C GLY A 65 -21.23 -9.60 1.54
N HIS A 66 -19.91 -9.46 1.79
CA HIS A 66 -19.32 -9.74 3.10
C HIS A 66 -19.71 -8.69 4.14
N LYS A 67 -19.88 -9.12 5.39
CA LYS A 67 -20.15 -8.25 6.53
C LYS A 67 -18.84 -7.79 7.13
N VAL A 68 -18.34 -6.65 6.66
CA VAL A 68 -17.04 -6.12 7.12
C VAL A 68 -17.16 -5.47 8.50
N GLN A 69 -16.36 -5.94 9.45
CA GLN A 69 -16.09 -5.33 10.74
C GLN A 69 -14.72 -4.64 10.68
N ASN A 70 -14.60 -3.45 11.30
CA ASN A 70 -13.29 -2.81 11.36
C ASN A 70 -12.52 -3.26 12.60
N TRP A 71 -11.20 -3.36 12.46
CA TRP A 71 -10.28 -3.51 13.56
C TRP A 71 -10.49 -2.41 14.60
N VAL A 72 -10.18 -2.66 15.85
CA VAL A 72 -9.88 -1.61 16.81
C VAL A 72 -8.50 -1.09 16.48
N PHE A 73 -8.34 0.22 16.46
CA PHE A 73 -7.13 0.86 15.97
C PHE A 73 -6.61 1.86 17.00
N ASP A 74 -5.33 1.81 17.24
CA ASP A 74 -4.62 2.77 18.05
C ASP A 74 -4.18 3.94 17.14
N ASP A 75 -4.81 5.09 17.32
CA ASP A 75 -4.59 6.28 16.50
C ASP A 75 -3.16 6.86 16.74
N GLU A 76 -2.58 6.70 17.94
CA GLU A 76 -1.25 7.21 18.29
C GLU A 76 -0.15 6.32 17.71
N GLU A 77 -0.28 5.00 17.88
CA GLU A 77 0.65 4.02 17.35
C GLU A 77 0.50 3.83 15.83
N PHE A 78 -0.59 4.35 15.26
CA PHE A 78 -1.00 4.15 13.87
C PHE A 78 -0.97 2.67 13.48
N ASN A 79 -1.59 1.84 14.34
CA ASN A 79 -1.62 0.40 14.15
C ASN A 79 -2.88 -0.24 14.75
N ILE A 80 -3.08 -1.52 14.52
CA ILE A 80 -4.16 -2.31 15.10
C ILE A 80 -3.87 -2.50 16.60
N ASP A 81 -4.86 -2.15 17.45
CA ASP A 81 -4.86 -2.52 18.87
C ASP A 81 -5.17 -4.02 18.98
N VAL A 82 -4.16 -4.79 19.37
CA VAL A 82 -4.22 -6.25 19.40
C VAL A 82 -5.23 -6.72 20.46
N ASP A 83 -5.08 -6.29 21.69
CA ASP A 83 -5.91 -6.77 22.81
C ASP A 83 -7.37 -6.41 22.62
N ALA A 84 -7.65 -5.15 22.30
CA ALA A 84 -9.02 -4.69 22.07
C ALA A 84 -9.65 -5.33 20.81
N SER A 85 -8.86 -5.67 19.79
CA SER A 85 -9.36 -6.38 18.60
C SER A 85 -9.64 -7.85 18.91
N ILE A 86 -8.82 -8.52 19.71
CA ILE A 86 -9.07 -9.90 20.17
C ILE A 86 -10.35 -9.97 21.00
N ASP A 87 -10.52 -9.06 21.96
CA ASP A 87 -11.73 -8.97 22.77
C ASP A 87 -12.98 -8.74 21.91
N LYS A 88 -12.86 -7.88 20.90
CA LYS A 88 -13.95 -7.65 19.94
C LYS A 88 -14.29 -8.92 19.15
N ILE A 89 -13.29 -9.66 18.67
CA ILE A 89 -13.51 -10.93 17.94
C ILE A 89 -14.25 -11.91 18.85
N ARG A 90 -13.75 -12.15 20.08
CA ARG A 90 -14.40 -13.06 21.05
C ARG A 90 -15.84 -12.67 21.32
N GLY A 91 -16.10 -11.40 21.59
CA GLY A 91 -17.46 -10.91 21.83
C GLY A 91 -18.40 -11.03 20.62
N LEU A 92 -17.88 -11.04 19.39
CA LEU A 92 -18.66 -11.32 18.17
C LEU A 92 -18.95 -12.81 18.03
N GLN A 93 -17.97 -13.67 18.29
CA GLN A 93 -18.12 -15.13 18.25
C GLN A 93 -19.17 -15.60 19.27
N GLU A 94 -19.12 -15.11 20.51
CA GLU A 94 -20.09 -15.43 21.57
C GLU A 94 -21.54 -15.04 21.22
N LYS A 95 -21.73 -14.00 20.39
CA LYS A 95 -23.04 -13.55 19.91
C LYS A 95 -23.53 -14.29 18.67
N GLY A 96 -22.77 -15.24 18.14
CA GLY A 96 -23.07 -15.93 16.89
C GLY A 96 -22.79 -15.07 15.64
N ASP A 97 -22.12 -13.94 15.79
CA ASP A 97 -21.67 -13.06 14.72
C ASP A 97 -20.27 -13.48 14.24
N GLU A 98 -20.13 -14.75 13.87
CA GLU A 98 -18.84 -15.39 13.58
C GLU A 98 -18.00 -14.66 12.53
N ILE A 99 -16.78 -14.32 12.89
CA ILE A 99 -15.75 -13.86 11.97
C ILE A 99 -15.09 -15.08 11.33
N LYS A 100 -14.96 -15.09 10.01
CA LYS A 100 -14.32 -16.16 9.23
C LYS A 100 -12.96 -15.76 8.65
N PHE A 101 -12.71 -14.46 8.53
CA PHE A 101 -11.54 -13.96 7.83
C PHE A 101 -10.95 -12.71 8.49
N LEU A 102 -9.65 -12.71 8.70
CA LEU A 102 -8.89 -11.61 9.24
C LEU A 102 -8.02 -11.00 8.14
N LEU A 103 -8.33 -9.78 7.69
CA LEU A 103 -7.58 -9.10 6.64
C LEU A 103 -6.66 -8.03 7.21
N PHE A 104 -5.38 -8.20 6.97
CA PHE A 104 -4.32 -7.23 7.25
C PHE A 104 -3.84 -6.57 5.96
N GLY A 105 -2.99 -5.55 6.09
CA GLY A 105 -2.51 -4.76 4.95
C GLY A 105 -3.52 -3.73 4.46
N GLY A 106 -3.19 -3.05 3.39
CA GLY A 106 -4.06 -2.00 2.83
C GLY A 106 -3.34 -0.98 1.98
N SER A 107 -3.82 0.28 2.03
CA SER A 107 -3.29 1.40 1.23
C SER A 107 -2.25 2.23 1.97
N VAL A 108 -2.36 2.30 3.30
CA VAL A 108 -1.52 3.14 4.14
C VAL A 108 -1.23 2.43 5.44
N PHE A 109 -0.02 1.97 5.59
CA PHE A 109 0.48 1.42 6.85
C PHE A 109 2.00 1.61 6.91
N PRO A 110 2.43 2.66 7.61
CA PRO A 110 3.85 2.99 7.75
C PRO A 110 4.60 1.95 8.58
N PHE A 111 3.91 1.16 9.39
CA PHE A 111 4.48 0.14 10.27
C PHE A 111 3.92 -1.26 9.98
N PRO A 112 4.67 -2.35 10.29
CA PRO A 112 4.18 -3.71 10.20
C PRO A 112 2.88 -3.94 11.00
N HIS A 113 1.95 -4.71 10.43
CA HIS A 113 0.74 -5.10 11.13
C HIS A 113 0.98 -6.36 12.00
N PRO A 114 0.28 -6.51 13.12
CA PRO A 114 0.51 -7.59 14.10
C PRO A 114 -0.10 -8.92 13.65
N VAL A 115 0.34 -9.48 12.50
CA VAL A 115 -0.20 -10.72 11.94
C VAL A 115 0.02 -11.90 12.87
N LYS A 116 1.22 -11.99 13.44
CA LYS A 116 1.64 -13.09 14.31
C LYS A 116 0.78 -13.18 15.58
N GLU A 117 0.44 -12.04 16.14
CA GLU A 117 -0.33 -11.93 17.39
C GLU A 117 -1.77 -12.45 17.24
N PHE A 118 -2.28 -12.48 16.00
CA PHE A 118 -3.63 -12.98 15.71
C PHE A 118 -3.66 -14.45 15.27
N ARG A 119 -2.51 -15.13 15.11
CA ARG A 119 -2.52 -16.53 14.65
C ARG A 119 -3.23 -17.46 15.63
N GLU A 120 -2.98 -17.31 16.93
CA GLU A 120 -3.58 -18.16 17.97
C GLU A 120 -5.11 -18.07 17.97
N ILE A 121 -5.68 -16.86 17.96
CA ILE A 121 -7.14 -16.69 17.94
C ILE A 121 -7.74 -17.13 16.60
N ALA A 122 -7.00 -16.98 15.50
CA ALA A 122 -7.45 -17.47 14.21
C ALA A 122 -7.52 -19.01 14.19
N ASP A 123 -6.56 -19.69 14.80
CA ASP A 123 -6.56 -21.15 14.94
C ASP A 123 -7.68 -21.62 15.88
N GLU A 124 -7.91 -20.92 17.02
CA GLU A 124 -8.97 -21.21 17.98
C GLU A 124 -10.37 -21.26 17.32
N TYR A 125 -10.64 -20.32 16.41
CA TYR A 125 -11.96 -20.22 15.76
C TYR A 125 -11.98 -20.67 14.29
N GLY A 126 -10.91 -21.25 13.78
CA GLY A 126 -10.82 -21.71 12.40
C GLY A 126 -10.92 -20.56 11.36
N MET A 127 -10.39 -19.38 11.70
CA MET A 127 -10.38 -18.21 10.81
C MET A 127 -9.18 -18.25 9.86
N ILE A 128 -9.38 -17.75 8.65
CA ILE A 128 -8.32 -17.62 7.65
C ILE A 128 -7.71 -16.20 7.77
N ILE A 129 -6.39 -16.11 7.68
CA ILE A 129 -5.67 -14.83 7.66
C ILE A 129 -5.26 -14.47 6.24
N GLY A 130 -5.79 -13.34 5.76
CA GLY A 130 -5.38 -12.71 4.51
C GLY A 130 -4.51 -11.48 4.72
N TYR A 131 -3.64 -11.20 3.76
CA TYR A 131 -2.78 -10.02 3.80
C TYR A 131 -2.76 -9.32 2.43
N ASP A 132 -3.25 -8.08 2.36
CA ASP A 132 -3.11 -7.23 1.17
C ASP A 132 -1.77 -6.47 1.23
N SER A 133 -0.78 -6.99 0.52
CA SER A 133 0.56 -6.40 0.45
C SER A 133 0.73 -5.38 -0.67
N ALA A 134 -0.34 -4.97 -1.34
CA ALA A 134 -0.28 -4.17 -2.57
C ALA A 134 0.71 -3.00 -2.50
N HIS A 135 0.81 -2.32 -1.37
CA HIS A 135 1.72 -1.18 -1.19
C HIS A 135 3.15 -1.57 -0.80
N VAL A 136 3.33 -2.69 -0.13
CA VAL A 136 4.64 -3.09 0.44
C VAL A 136 5.22 -4.37 -0.17
N SER A 137 4.60 -4.90 -1.23
CA SER A 137 5.02 -6.17 -1.85
C SER A 137 6.49 -6.18 -2.27
N GLY A 138 7.02 -5.08 -2.80
CA GLY A 138 8.44 -4.97 -3.13
C GLY A 138 9.34 -5.02 -1.89
N LEU A 139 8.93 -4.37 -0.81
CA LEU A 139 9.66 -4.35 0.46
C LEU A 139 9.66 -5.74 1.12
N ILE A 140 8.50 -6.42 1.14
CA ILE A 140 8.35 -7.80 1.64
C ILE A 140 9.23 -8.75 0.85
N GLY A 141 9.10 -8.74 -0.48
CA GLY A 141 9.84 -9.66 -1.35
C GLY A 141 11.36 -9.47 -1.31
N ALA A 142 11.83 -8.27 -0.94
CA ALA A 142 13.25 -7.98 -0.74
C ALA A 142 13.73 -8.19 0.72
N GLY A 143 12.85 -8.61 1.63
CA GLY A 143 13.16 -8.82 3.04
C GLY A 143 13.47 -7.53 3.81
N ARG A 144 12.78 -6.44 3.48
CA ARG A 144 12.93 -5.10 4.10
C ARG A 144 11.68 -4.61 4.81
N PHE A 145 10.68 -5.48 4.96
CA PHE A 145 9.48 -5.27 5.74
C PHE A 145 9.10 -6.61 6.42
N GLN A 146 7.94 -6.70 7.09
CA GLN A 146 7.48 -7.95 7.69
C GLN A 146 7.37 -9.09 6.66
N ASP A 147 7.29 -10.32 7.13
CA ASP A 147 7.05 -11.51 6.30
C ASP A 147 5.70 -12.18 6.64
N PRO A 148 4.59 -11.68 6.08
CA PRO A 148 3.26 -12.10 6.49
C PRO A 148 3.01 -13.61 6.39
N LEU A 149 3.56 -14.29 5.35
CA LEU A 149 3.38 -15.72 5.17
C LEU A 149 4.09 -16.55 6.26
N ARG A 150 5.23 -16.08 6.80
CA ARG A 150 5.93 -16.74 7.94
C ARG A 150 5.36 -16.28 9.28
N GLU A 151 4.71 -15.14 9.32
CA GLU A 151 3.99 -14.64 10.50
C GLU A 151 2.62 -15.28 10.70
N GLY A 152 2.13 -16.04 9.71
CA GLY A 152 0.91 -16.82 9.83
C GLY A 152 -0.20 -16.48 8.86
N ALA A 153 0.01 -15.57 7.90
CA ALA A 153 -0.96 -15.34 6.84
C ALA A 153 -1.09 -16.59 5.95
N ASP A 154 -2.33 -16.92 5.61
CA ASP A 154 -2.67 -18.07 4.78
C ASP A 154 -2.65 -17.71 3.29
N ILE A 155 -3.11 -16.49 2.97
CA ILE A 155 -3.19 -15.96 1.60
C ILE A 155 -2.66 -14.52 1.59
N MET A 156 -1.82 -14.19 0.63
CA MET A 156 -1.30 -12.83 0.42
C MET A 156 -1.59 -12.36 -1.00
N THR A 157 -2.07 -11.13 -1.16
CA THR A 157 -2.32 -10.51 -2.46
C THR A 157 -1.33 -9.38 -2.75
N LEU A 158 -1.04 -9.17 -4.02
CA LEU A 158 -0.10 -8.17 -4.50
C LEU A 158 -0.75 -7.25 -5.54
N SER A 159 -0.35 -5.98 -5.55
CA SER A 159 -0.27 -5.17 -6.77
C SER A 159 1.17 -5.17 -7.27
N THR A 160 1.37 -5.21 -8.59
CA THR A 160 2.71 -5.41 -9.17
C THR A 160 3.37 -4.13 -9.70
N HIS A 161 2.73 -2.96 -9.47
CA HIS A 161 3.12 -1.67 -10.07
C HIS A 161 3.32 -0.55 -9.04
N LYS A 162 3.65 -0.89 -7.79
CA LYS A 162 3.90 0.06 -6.69
C LYS A 162 5.34 -0.07 -6.20
N THR A 163 5.57 -0.53 -4.97
CA THR A 163 6.93 -0.85 -4.48
C THR A 163 7.57 -1.99 -5.26
N LEU A 164 6.77 -2.88 -5.86
CA LEU A 164 7.21 -3.82 -6.86
C LEU A 164 7.07 -3.11 -8.22
N PRO A 165 8.19 -2.82 -8.94
CA PRO A 165 8.18 -1.90 -10.09
C PRO A 165 7.83 -2.59 -11.41
N GLY A 166 6.72 -3.31 -11.44
CA GLY A 166 6.23 -4.01 -12.63
C GLY A 166 5.04 -3.32 -13.30
N PRO A 167 4.41 -3.97 -14.28
CA PRO A 167 3.22 -3.46 -14.95
C PRO A 167 2.01 -3.47 -14.02
N GLN A 168 0.94 -2.77 -14.39
CA GLN A 168 -0.33 -2.85 -13.66
C GLN A 168 -0.91 -4.25 -13.76
N HIS A 169 -0.86 -4.99 -12.67
CA HIS A 169 -1.28 -6.37 -12.58
C HIS A 169 -1.48 -6.77 -11.11
N GLY A 170 -1.90 -8.00 -10.86
CA GLY A 170 -2.01 -8.58 -9.52
C GLY A 170 -1.38 -9.97 -9.44
N CYS A 171 -1.22 -10.45 -8.22
CA CYS A 171 -0.80 -11.82 -7.96
C CYS A 171 -1.42 -12.28 -6.63
N VAL A 172 -1.69 -13.57 -6.51
CA VAL A 172 -2.08 -14.21 -5.24
C VAL A 172 -1.01 -15.22 -4.86
N LEU A 173 -0.55 -15.15 -3.63
CA LEU A 173 0.37 -16.09 -3.01
C LEU A 173 -0.36 -16.78 -1.86
N ALA A 174 -0.10 -18.06 -1.61
CA ALA A 174 -0.80 -18.78 -0.55
C ALA A 174 -0.05 -20.03 -0.11
N LYS A 175 -0.50 -20.62 1.01
CA LYS A 175 -0.22 -22.00 1.36
C LYS A 175 -0.81 -22.94 0.31
N GLU A 176 -0.21 -24.12 0.11
CA GLU A 176 -0.61 -25.07 -0.94
C GLU A 176 -2.07 -25.54 -0.76
N GLU A 177 -2.57 -25.64 0.46
CA GLU A 177 -3.95 -26.06 0.75
C GLU A 177 -5.03 -25.16 0.11
N TYR A 178 -4.72 -23.88 -0.15
CA TYR A 178 -5.63 -22.93 -0.82
C TYR A 178 -5.50 -22.93 -2.34
N ALA A 179 -4.52 -23.65 -2.91
CA ALA A 179 -4.20 -23.60 -4.33
C ALA A 179 -5.40 -23.86 -5.24
N ASP A 180 -6.16 -24.92 -4.97
CA ASP A 180 -7.30 -25.30 -5.82
C ASP A 180 -8.49 -24.33 -5.69
N ALA A 181 -8.72 -23.81 -4.49
CA ALA A 181 -9.75 -22.78 -4.29
C ALA A 181 -9.39 -21.49 -5.05
N ILE A 182 -8.12 -21.05 -5.00
CA ILE A 182 -7.62 -19.88 -5.73
C ILE A 182 -7.69 -20.11 -7.25
N LYS A 183 -7.29 -21.29 -7.73
CA LYS A 183 -7.41 -21.62 -9.17
C LYS A 183 -8.85 -21.55 -9.67
N ARG A 184 -9.83 -22.05 -8.90
CA ARG A 184 -11.26 -21.96 -9.23
C ARG A 184 -11.76 -20.52 -9.14
N ALA A 185 -11.34 -19.77 -8.13
CA ALA A 185 -11.66 -18.36 -8.02
C ALA A 185 -11.14 -17.54 -9.22
N ALA A 186 -9.95 -17.87 -9.74
CA ALA A 186 -9.42 -17.27 -10.96
C ALA A 186 -10.25 -17.63 -12.18
N PHE A 187 -10.36 -18.91 -12.49
CA PHE A 187 -11.14 -19.43 -13.60
C PHE A 187 -11.95 -20.65 -13.14
N PRO A 188 -13.26 -20.64 -13.39
CA PRO A 188 -14.05 -19.67 -14.15
C PRO A 188 -14.56 -18.47 -13.33
N GLY A 189 -14.11 -18.31 -12.07
CA GLY A 189 -14.70 -17.37 -11.14
C GLY A 189 -14.60 -15.89 -11.57
N MET A 190 -13.39 -15.35 -11.65
CA MET A 190 -13.15 -13.91 -11.88
C MET A 190 -12.74 -13.59 -13.32
N MET A 191 -12.15 -14.54 -14.03
CA MET A 191 -11.58 -14.31 -15.35
C MET A 191 -11.80 -15.51 -16.26
N SER A 192 -11.94 -15.23 -17.58
CA SER A 192 -11.81 -16.24 -18.64
C SER A 192 -10.40 -16.22 -19.25
N ASN A 193 -9.88 -15.02 -19.49
CA ASN A 193 -8.52 -14.78 -20.01
C ASN A 193 -7.82 -13.72 -19.16
N HIS A 194 -6.51 -13.56 -19.36
CA HIS A 194 -5.69 -12.57 -18.66
C HIS A 194 -4.66 -11.95 -19.62
N HIS A 195 -3.94 -10.94 -19.16
CA HIS A 195 -3.04 -10.14 -19.97
C HIS A 195 -1.62 -10.73 -19.99
N LEU A 196 -1.30 -11.57 -21.00
CA LEU A 196 0.00 -12.25 -21.07
C LEU A 196 1.19 -11.28 -21.17
N HIS A 197 1.01 -10.13 -21.83
CA HIS A 197 2.04 -9.09 -21.88
C HIS A 197 2.36 -8.51 -20.50
N ASN A 198 1.34 -8.34 -19.63
CA ASN A 198 1.56 -7.92 -18.26
C ASN A 198 2.23 -9.03 -17.43
N VAL A 199 1.87 -10.30 -17.65
CA VAL A 199 2.57 -11.42 -17.01
C VAL A 199 4.04 -11.47 -17.41
N ALA A 200 4.37 -11.20 -18.68
CA ALA A 200 5.74 -11.13 -19.14
C ALA A 200 6.52 -9.96 -18.50
N GLY A 201 5.93 -8.76 -18.47
CA GLY A 201 6.51 -7.61 -17.78
C GLY A 201 6.68 -7.83 -16.28
N PHE A 202 5.71 -8.50 -15.63
CA PHE A 202 5.81 -8.89 -14.23
C PHE A 202 6.95 -9.89 -13.98
N ALA A 203 7.19 -10.84 -14.89
CA ALA A 203 8.30 -11.77 -14.78
C ALA A 203 9.66 -11.04 -14.83
N VAL A 204 9.80 -10.03 -15.70
CA VAL A 204 11.01 -9.18 -15.73
C VAL A 204 11.17 -8.42 -14.43
N ALA A 205 10.12 -7.77 -13.94
CA ALA A 205 10.16 -7.03 -12.67
C ALA A 205 10.53 -7.93 -11.48
N LEU A 206 10.02 -9.16 -11.43
CA LEU A 206 10.42 -10.14 -10.40
C LEU A 206 11.90 -10.53 -10.51
N ALA A 207 12.42 -10.68 -11.74
CA ALA A 207 13.83 -10.99 -11.96
C ALA A 207 14.73 -9.83 -11.53
N GLU A 208 14.37 -8.57 -11.87
CA GLU A 208 15.05 -7.37 -11.39
C GLU A 208 15.02 -7.25 -9.87
N MET A 209 13.86 -7.52 -9.25
CA MET A 209 13.75 -7.48 -7.80
C MET A 209 14.55 -8.58 -7.09
N LEU A 210 14.72 -9.74 -7.69
CA LEU A 210 15.61 -10.79 -7.16
C LEU A 210 17.09 -10.39 -7.23
N GLU A 211 17.48 -9.58 -8.21
CA GLU A 211 18.85 -9.10 -8.39
C GLU A 211 19.11 -7.80 -7.60
N PHE A 212 18.29 -6.78 -7.83
CA PHE A 212 18.52 -5.42 -7.31
C PHE A 212 17.61 -5.04 -6.13
N GLY A 213 16.62 -5.86 -5.80
CA GLY A 213 15.55 -5.47 -4.88
C GLY A 213 16.02 -5.10 -3.48
N LYS A 214 17.06 -5.76 -2.96
CA LYS A 214 17.62 -5.45 -1.63
C LYS A 214 18.17 -4.02 -1.53
N ASP A 215 18.88 -3.57 -2.57
CA ASP A 215 19.47 -2.23 -2.61
C ASP A 215 18.40 -1.19 -2.93
N TYR A 216 17.50 -1.49 -3.89
CA TYR A 216 16.38 -0.63 -4.22
C TYR A 216 15.49 -0.34 -3.03
N THR A 217 15.05 -1.36 -2.33
CA THR A 217 14.15 -1.19 -1.18
C THR A 217 14.85 -0.59 0.05
N ALA A 218 16.13 -0.89 0.24
CA ALA A 218 16.92 -0.20 1.27
C ALA A 218 16.99 1.31 1.01
N GLN A 219 17.18 1.73 -0.26
CA GLN A 219 17.19 3.14 -0.61
C GLN A 219 15.80 3.77 -0.50
N ILE A 220 14.71 3.05 -0.85
CA ILE A 220 13.33 3.52 -0.62
C ILE A 220 13.13 3.91 0.84
N LEU A 221 13.52 3.04 1.77
CA LEU A 221 13.35 3.29 3.21
C LEU A 221 14.20 4.47 3.71
N LYS A 222 15.44 4.58 3.24
CA LYS A 222 16.30 5.73 3.56
C LYS A 222 15.69 7.03 3.05
N ASN A 223 15.22 7.04 1.82
CA ASN A 223 14.57 8.19 1.21
C ASN A 223 13.28 8.57 1.95
N ALA A 224 12.46 7.58 2.35
CA ALA A 224 11.25 7.84 3.11
C ALA A 224 11.55 8.51 4.47
N LYS A 225 12.54 8.00 5.20
CA LYS A 225 12.97 8.60 6.47
C LYS A 225 13.58 9.99 6.28
N ALA A 226 14.43 10.17 5.27
CA ALA A 226 15.03 11.47 4.98
C ALA A 226 13.98 12.53 4.59
N LEU A 227 13.00 12.17 3.74
CA LEU A 227 11.92 13.08 3.38
C LEU A 227 11.05 13.44 4.58
N ALA A 228 10.69 12.44 5.41
CA ALA A 228 9.90 12.67 6.61
C ALA A 228 10.62 13.57 7.61
N GLN A 229 11.90 13.29 7.89
CA GLN A 229 12.75 14.10 8.78
C GLN A 229 12.85 15.55 8.26
N SER A 230 13.10 15.71 6.97
CA SER A 230 13.28 17.04 6.35
C SER A 230 11.97 17.86 6.37
N LEU A 231 10.81 17.23 6.19
CA LEU A 231 9.50 17.87 6.34
C LEU A 231 9.23 18.23 7.82
N HIS A 232 9.56 17.34 8.76
CA HIS A 232 9.40 17.60 10.19
C HIS A 232 10.22 18.81 10.63
N GLU A 233 11.49 18.89 10.24
CA GLU A 233 12.37 20.03 10.54
C GLU A 233 11.87 21.36 9.95
N ARG A 234 11.03 21.29 8.92
CA ARG A 234 10.38 22.46 8.29
C ARG A 234 9.00 22.77 8.87
N GLY A 235 8.62 22.11 9.97
CA GLY A 235 7.41 22.39 10.73
C GLY A 235 6.15 21.64 10.27
N PHE A 236 6.29 20.60 9.45
CA PHE A 236 5.16 19.72 9.17
C PHE A 236 4.95 18.72 10.30
N HIS A 237 3.71 18.37 10.57
CA HIS A 237 3.34 17.37 11.56
C HIS A 237 3.27 15.98 10.89
N LEU A 238 4.22 15.12 11.22
CA LEU A 238 4.37 13.76 10.65
C LEU A 238 3.70 12.73 11.55
N ILE A 239 2.96 11.79 10.95
CA ILE A 239 2.41 10.66 11.68
C ILE A 239 3.54 9.68 12.00
N GLY A 240 3.55 9.14 13.24
CA GLY A 240 4.55 8.17 13.68
C GLY A 240 5.93 8.76 13.96
N GLU A 241 6.03 10.05 14.26
CA GLU A 241 7.28 10.72 14.61
C GLU A 241 8.04 9.98 15.72
N HIS A 242 7.37 9.61 16.80
CA HIS A 242 7.94 8.90 17.95
C HIS A 242 8.51 7.51 17.61
N LYS A 243 8.14 6.96 16.43
CA LYS A 243 8.62 5.66 15.90
C LYS A 243 9.62 5.82 14.74
N GLY A 244 10.13 7.04 14.50
CA GLY A 244 11.01 7.35 13.37
C GLY A 244 10.27 7.44 12.04
N PHE A 245 9.03 7.95 12.08
CA PHE A 245 8.13 8.32 10.98
C PHE A 245 7.54 7.14 10.19
N THR A 246 8.35 6.22 9.70
CA THR A 246 7.89 5.10 8.88
C THR A 246 8.94 3.99 8.80
N GLU A 247 8.47 2.77 8.67
CA GLU A 247 9.24 1.58 8.29
C GLU A 247 8.91 1.12 6.86
N SER A 248 8.09 1.90 6.13
CA SER A 248 7.70 1.62 4.74
C SER A 248 8.12 2.74 3.78
N HIS A 249 7.64 2.67 2.54
CA HIS A 249 7.84 3.73 1.54
C HIS A 249 6.90 4.92 1.72
N THR A 250 5.89 4.78 2.59
CA THR A 250 4.77 5.73 2.73
C THR A 250 5.01 6.65 3.92
N ILE A 251 4.80 7.93 3.70
CA ILE A 251 4.86 8.99 4.69
C ILE A 251 3.49 9.64 4.78
N LEU A 252 2.98 9.83 6.00
CA LEU A 252 1.74 10.53 6.28
C LEU A 252 2.03 11.86 6.98
N VAL A 253 1.39 12.92 6.51
CA VAL A 253 1.52 14.27 7.06
C VAL A 253 0.15 14.80 7.42
N ASP A 254 -0.05 15.25 8.65
CA ASP A 254 -1.20 16.07 9.05
C ASP A 254 -0.93 17.52 8.62
N ILE A 255 -1.77 18.03 7.71
CA ILE A 255 -1.61 19.39 7.17
C ILE A 255 -2.60 20.39 7.78
N THR A 256 -3.34 19.99 8.80
CA THR A 256 -4.41 20.82 9.38
C THR A 256 -3.91 22.11 10.03
N GLU A 257 -2.63 22.16 10.40
CA GLU A 257 -1.97 23.33 10.98
C GLU A 257 -1.19 24.17 9.95
N THR A 258 -1.16 23.74 8.67
CA THR A 258 -0.55 24.51 7.59
C THR A 258 -1.49 25.63 7.11
N PRO A 259 -1.02 26.64 6.37
CA PRO A 259 -1.87 27.68 5.78
C PRO A 259 -3.05 27.16 4.95
N LEU A 260 -2.85 26.10 4.17
CA LEU A 260 -3.87 25.50 3.30
C LEU A 260 -4.91 24.65 4.06
N LYS A 261 -4.53 24.01 5.16
CA LYS A 261 -5.40 23.26 6.10
C LYS A 261 -6.27 22.14 5.51
N ASP A 262 -6.14 21.81 4.24
CA ASP A 262 -7.01 20.89 3.51
C ASP A 262 -6.19 20.07 2.53
N GLY A 263 -6.23 18.73 2.69
CA GLY A 263 -5.47 17.81 1.86
C GLY A 263 -5.80 17.88 0.38
N SER A 264 -7.05 18.22 0.01
CA SER A 264 -7.43 18.40 -1.40
C SER A 264 -6.75 19.63 -1.99
N LYS A 265 -6.75 20.75 -1.25
CA LYS A 265 -6.08 21.98 -1.70
C LYS A 265 -4.57 21.78 -1.81
N VAL A 266 -3.98 21.06 -0.83
CA VAL A 266 -2.55 20.77 -0.88
C VAL A 266 -2.23 19.87 -2.09
N GLU A 267 -3.02 18.82 -2.35
CA GLU A 267 -2.88 17.94 -3.51
C GLU A 267 -2.93 18.75 -4.81
N GLU A 268 -3.98 19.55 -5.03
CA GLU A 268 -4.18 20.36 -6.23
C GLU A 268 -3.04 21.39 -6.41
N THR A 269 -2.66 22.10 -5.34
CA THR A 269 -1.62 23.13 -5.43
C THR A 269 -0.23 22.55 -5.70
N LEU A 270 0.07 21.38 -5.12
CA LEU A 270 1.33 20.66 -5.39
C LEU A 270 1.34 20.07 -6.81
N GLU A 271 0.20 19.56 -7.32
CA GLU A 271 0.09 19.09 -8.71
C GLU A 271 0.38 20.24 -9.70
N ASP A 272 -0.14 21.44 -9.46
CA ASP A 272 0.17 22.65 -10.24
C ASP A 272 1.67 23.00 -10.17
N ALA A 273 2.36 22.61 -9.09
CA ALA A 273 3.82 22.74 -8.94
C ALA A 273 4.60 21.54 -9.52
N ASN A 274 3.98 20.65 -10.29
CA ASN A 274 4.58 19.40 -10.82
C ASN A 274 5.01 18.39 -9.72
N ILE A 275 4.39 18.43 -8.55
CA ILE A 275 4.63 17.51 -7.44
C ILE A 275 3.34 16.72 -7.18
N ILE A 276 3.32 15.47 -7.61
CA ILE A 276 2.14 14.61 -7.51
C ILE A 276 2.18 13.82 -6.20
N ILE A 277 1.15 14.04 -5.38
CA ILE A 277 0.93 13.35 -4.11
C ILE A 277 -0.51 12.84 -4.03
N ASN A 278 -0.91 12.25 -2.90
CA ASN A 278 -2.30 11.96 -2.62
C ASN A 278 -2.78 12.66 -1.36
N ARG A 279 -4.00 13.21 -1.39
CA ARG A 279 -4.75 13.51 -0.18
C ARG A 279 -5.07 12.23 0.58
N ASN A 280 -5.14 12.28 1.90
CA ASN A 280 -5.37 11.11 2.73
C ASN A 280 -6.21 11.43 3.96
N LEU A 281 -7.20 10.58 4.26
CA LEU A 281 -7.92 10.66 5.53
C LEU A 281 -7.00 10.27 6.68
N LEU A 282 -7.11 11.01 7.78
CA LEU A 282 -6.46 10.69 9.05
C LEU A 282 -7.46 10.04 10.01
N PRO A 283 -7.01 9.23 10.99
CA PRO A 283 -7.88 8.54 11.93
C PRO A 283 -8.90 9.45 12.62
N TRP A 284 -8.48 10.65 12.97
CA TRP A 284 -9.30 11.64 13.68
C TRP A 284 -10.14 12.56 12.78
N ASP A 285 -10.02 12.48 11.45
CA ASP A 285 -10.71 13.37 10.52
C ASP A 285 -12.24 13.34 10.70
N LYS A 286 -12.81 12.17 10.82
CA LYS A 286 -14.26 12.03 11.04
C LYS A 286 -14.73 12.73 12.31
N LYS A 287 -13.97 12.63 13.40
CA LYS A 287 -14.25 13.31 14.67
C LYS A 287 -14.15 14.84 14.53
N ARG A 288 -13.34 15.32 13.58
CA ARG A 288 -13.15 16.73 13.24
C ARG A 288 -14.09 17.23 12.13
N GLY A 289 -15.09 16.42 11.72
CA GLY A 289 -16.07 16.76 10.68
C GLY A 289 -15.52 16.77 9.26
N ARG A 290 -14.38 16.11 9.02
CA ARG A 290 -13.75 15.97 7.72
C ARG A 290 -14.15 14.66 7.03
N ASP A 291 -14.11 14.65 5.70
CA ASP A 291 -14.34 13.48 4.87
C ASP A 291 -13.27 13.38 3.77
N TYR A 292 -13.43 12.42 2.82
CA TYR A 292 -12.49 12.21 1.73
C TYR A 292 -12.35 13.39 0.74
N ARG A 293 -13.26 14.36 0.79
CA ARG A 293 -13.22 15.58 -0.05
C ARG A 293 -12.36 16.67 0.57
N THR A 294 -12.32 16.71 1.90
CA THR A 294 -11.57 17.70 2.67
C THR A 294 -10.75 17.03 3.79
N PRO A 295 -9.92 16.03 3.46
CA PRO A 295 -9.16 15.29 4.47
C PRO A 295 -8.09 16.18 5.11
N GLY A 296 -7.72 15.83 6.35
CA GLY A 296 -6.69 16.55 7.12
C GLY A 296 -5.26 16.16 6.75
N GLY A 297 -5.08 15.11 5.94
CA GLY A 297 -3.75 14.60 5.65
C GLY A 297 -3.40 14.53 4.17
N ILE A 298 -2.11 14.35 3.93
CA ILE A 298 -1.54 13.96 2.65
C ILE A 298 -0.65 12.73 2.82
N ARG A 299 -0.49 11.96 1.73
CA ARG A 299 0.37 10.79 1.65
C ARG A 299 1.41 10.97 0.57
N LEU A 300 2.67 10.72 0.93
CA LEU A 300 3.82 10.74 0.05
C LEU A 300 4.39 9.33 -0.08
N GLY A 301 5.11 9.06 -1.18
CA GLY A 301 5.81 7.81 -1.38
C GLY A 301 7.10 8.01 -2.15
N THR A 302 8.13 7.22 -1.82
CA THR A 302 9.50 7.41 -2.35
C THR A 302 9.94 6.36 -3.35
N SER A 303 9.05 5.44 -3.75
CA SER A 303 9.43 4.33 -4.65
C SER A 303 9.87 4.82 -6.03
N GLU A 304 9.10 5.74 -6.65
CA GLU A 304 9.39 6.24 -7.99
C GLU A 304 10.66 7.10 -7.99
N THR A 305 10.77 8.07 -7.08
CA THR A 305 11.94 8.93 -6.98
C THR A 305 13.22 8.14 -6.76
N THR A 306 13.16 7.07 -5.95
CA THR A 306 14.26 6.11 -5.77
C THR A 306 14.59 5.38 -7.07
N ARG A 307 13.57 4.93 -7.83
CA ARG A 307 13.76 4.26 -9.13
C ARG A 307 14.42 5.17 -10.17
N LEU A 308 14.27 6.49 -10.02
CA LEU A 308 14.92 7.51 -10.83
C LEU A 308 16.33 7.89 -10.33
N GLY A 309 16.83 7.23 -9.29
CA GLY A 309 18.19 7.42 -8.77
C GLY A 309 18.33 8.48 -7.69
N MET A 310 17.25 9.09 -7.23
CA MET A 310 17.26 10.05 -6.13
C MET A 310 17.62 9.36 -4.80
N LYS A 311 18.33 10.09 -3.95
CA LYS A 311 18.78 9.66 -2.63
C LYS A 311 18.38 10.68 -1.56
N GLU A 312 18.97 10.61 -0.39
CA GLU A 312 18.60 11.40 0.79
C GLU A 312 18.75 12.92 0.55
N SER A 313 19.78 13.35 -0.21
CA SER A 313 19.96 14.76 -0.56
C SER A 313 18.85 15.34 -1.42
N GLU A 314 18.32 14.52 -2.35
CA GLU A 314 17.21 14.92 -3.21
C GLU A 314 15.89 14.94 -2.43
N MET A 315 15.77 14.15 -1.37
CA MET A 315 14.60 14.19 -0.47
C MET A 315 14.51 15.51 0.27
N ASP A 316 15.65 16.10 0.66
CA ASP A 316 15.70 17.42 1.26
C ASP A 316 15.25 18.53 0.26
N ALA A 317 15.70 18.45 -0.99
CA ALA A 317 15.24 19.35 -2.04
C ALA A 317 13.73 19.23 -2.31
N ILE A 318 13.18 18.01 -2.31
CA ILE A 318 11.74 17.76 -2.45
C ILE A 318 10.97 18.36 -1.27
N ALA A 319 11.46 18.16 -0.05
CA ALA A 319 10.86 18.77 1.15
C ALA A 319 10.85 20.30 1.08
N GLU A 320 11.93 20.93 0.57
CA GLU A 320 11.97 22.39 0.35
C GLU A 320 10.92 22.83 -0.69
N PHE A 321 10.77 22.14 -1.83
CA PHE A 321 9.73 22.47 -2.82
C PHE A 321 8.33 22.38 -2.21
N ILE A 322 8.04 21.32 -1.45
CA ILE A 322 6.76 21.16 -0.75
C ILE A 322 6.55 22.31 0.24
N THR A 323 7.59 22.66 0.99
CA THR A 323 7.53 23.75 1.99
C THR A 323 7.25 25.09 1.34
N ARG A 324 7.88 25.39 0.21
CA ARG A 324 7.67 26.65 -0.54
C ARG A 324 6.23 26.81 -0.97
N VAL A 325 5.58 25.72 -1.39
CA VAL A 325 4.17 25.73 -1.81
C VAL A 325 3.24 25.77 -0.61
N VAL A 326 3.42 24.86 0.36
CA VAL A 326 2.40 24.62 1.40
C VAL A 326 2.53 25.55 2.59
N MET A 327 3.77 25.91 2.99
CA MET A 327 4.03 26.72 4.19
C MET A 327 4.31 28.18 3.85
N LYS A 328 5.00 28.45 2.74
CA LYS A 328 5.41 29.81 2.34
C LYS A 328 4.48 30.45 1.30
N GLU A 329 3.53 29.68 0.74
CA GLU A 329 2.58 30.11 -0.28
C GLU A 329 3.28 30.87 -1.45
N GLU A 330 4.48 30.37 -1.84
CA GLU A 330 5.25 30.96 -2.95
C GLU A 330 4.52 30.73 -4.29
N ASP A 331 4.78 31.60 -5.28
CA ASP A 331 4.18 31.46 -6.61
C ASP A 331 4.41 30.05 -7.18
N VAL A 332 3.33 29.31 -7.35
CA VAL A 332 3.30 27.90 -7.80
C VAL A 332 4.00 27.75 -9.15
N LYS A 333 3.86 28.71 -10.08
CA LYS A 333 4.52 28.63 -11.40
C LYS A 333 6.04 28.72 -11.30
N LYS A 334 6.55 29.49 -10.35
CA LYS A 334 7.97 29.57 -10.08
C LYS A 334 8.50 28.26 -9.52
N VAL A 335 7.79 27.70 -8.53
CA VAL A 335 8.16 26.39 -7.96
C VAL A 335 8.09 25.29 -9.02
N ALA A 336 7.05 25.29 -9.87
CA ALA A 336 6.92 24.33 -10.99
C ALA A 336 8.11 24.38 -11.96
N ALA A 337 8.62 25.60 -12.27
CA ALA A 337 9.80 25.75 -13.12
C ALA A 337 11.06 25.18 -12.46
N ASP A 338 11.25 25.43 -11.14
CA ASP A 338 12.39 24.91 -10.38
C ASP A 338 12.33 23.37 -10.27
N VAL A 339 11.15 22.80 -10.04
CA VAL A 339 10.92 21.34 -10.03
C VAL A 339 11.22 20.72 -11.40
N ALA A 340 10.78 21.39 -12.49
CA ALA A 340 11.05 20.93 -13.84
C ALA A 340 12.55 20.94 -14.16
N GLU A 341 13.29 21.97 -13.71
CA GLU A 341 14.74 22.05 -13.85
C GLU A 341 15.44 20.95 -13.06
N PHE A 342 15.10 20.81 -11.77
CA PHE A 342 15.64 19.77 -10.89
C PHE A 342 15.45 18.36 -11.47
N LYS A 343 14.26 18.07 -12.05
CA LYS A 343 13.92 16.75 -12.57
C LYS A 343 14.75 16.37 -13.82
N LYS A 344 15.40 17.30 -14.51
CA LYS A 344 16.20 17.00 -15.71
C LYS A 344 17.34 16.03 -15.46
N ASP A 345 17.90 16.04 -14.23
CA ASP A 345 19.00 15.17 -13.85
C ASP A 345 18.55 13.74 -13.52
N TYR A 346 17.24 13.52 -13.30
CA TYR A 346 16.66 12.25 -12.87
C TYR A 346 15.77 11.65 -13.95
N GLN A 347 16.38 11.30 -15.09
CA GLN A 347 15.66 10.78 -16.26
C GLN A 347 16.00 9.32 -16.60
N LYS A 348 16.89 8.68 -15.84
CA LYS A 348 17.27 7.28 -16.05
C LYS A 348 16.56 6.37 -15.04
N VAL A 349 16.23 5.15 -15.47
CA VAL A 349 15.73 4.11 -14.60
C VAL A 349 16.91 3.39 -13.96
N HIS A 350 16.91 3.28 -12.64
CA HIS A 350 17.90 2.56 -11.84
C HIS A 350 17.34 1.23 -11.34
N TYR A 351 18.20 0.36 -10.83
CA TYR A 351 17.84 -0.97 -10.31
C TYR A 351 17.13 -1.86 -11.35
N ALA A 352 17.51 -1.73 -12.60
CA ALA A 352 17.01 -2.45 -13.77
C ALA A 352 18.18 -3.09 -14.54
N TYR A 353 17.91 -4.13 -15.33
CA TYR A 353 18.92 -4.74 -16.20
C TYR A 353 19.42 -3.77 -17.29
N ASP A 354 18.52 -2.93 -17.80
CA ASP A 354 18.84 -1.83 -18.70
C ASP A 354 18.70 -0.49 -17.97
N ASN A 355 19.82 0.13 -17.61
CA ASN A 355 19.88 1.42 -16.98
C ASN A 355 20.13 2.59 -17.96
N GLU A 356 20.18 2.34 -19.25
CA GLU A 356 20.28 3.36 -20.29
C GLU A 356 18.91 3.86 -20.77
N THR A 357 17.85 3.08 -20.49
CA THR A 357 16.47 3.48 -20.81
C THR A 357 16.10 4.74 -20.03
N LYS A 358 15.65 5.76 -20.78
CA LYS A 358 15.10 6.97 -20.18
C LYS A 358 13.72 6.70 -19.61
N ALA A 359 13.50 7.14 -18.39
CA ALA A 359 12.17 7.18 -17.81
C ALA A 359 11.26 8.06 -18.69
N TYR A 360 10.00 7.68 -18.81
CA TYR A 360 8.98 8.38 -19.60
C TYR A 360 9.31 8.51 -21.09
N ALA A 361 10.23 7.67 -21.64
CA ALA A 361 10.44 7.60 -23.06
C ALA A 361 9.17 7.06 -23.75
N HIS A 362 8.64 7.84 -24.70
CA HIS A 362 7.51 7.40 -25.50
C HIS A 362 8.00 6.67 -26.74
N LEU A 363 7.52 5.45 -26.96
CA LEU A 363 7.69 4.75 -28.24
C LEU A 363 6.91 5.53 -29.32
N ARG A 364 7.63 6.07 -30.30
CA ARG A 364 7.00 6.59 -31.51
C ARG A 364 6.82 5.42 -32.46
N PHE A 365 5.59 4.97 -32.63
CA PHE A 365 5.27 4.07 -33.77
C PHE A 365 5.32 4.92 -35.02
N MET A 366 6.25 4.59 -35.89
CA MET A 366 6.34 5.18 -37.26
C MET A 366 5.32 4.52 -38.18
#